data_9153375f4fe117cc118591c45c08f915
#
_entry.id   9153375f4fe117cc118591c45c08f915
#
_cell.length_a   1.000
_cell.length_b   1.000
_cell.length_c   1.000
_cell.angle_alpha   90.00
_cell.angle_beta   90.00
_cell.angle_gamma   90.00
#
_symmetry.space_group_name_H-M   'P 1'
#
loop_
_entity.id
_entity.type
_entity.pdbx_description
1 polymer ?
#
loop_
_entity_poly.entity_id
_entity_poly.type
_entity_poly.pdbx_seq_one_letter_code
_entity_poly.pdbx_strand_id
1 'polypeptide(L)'
;GDVYKRQTAIIALTMKHRHIPYLIATLLVGYFILLMCGNGFAYNETNILSIVDRAILTPAHMYKDNGIDPEGLLSTIPSIAHVLLGFCVGRMMLDSNKTENRETLLNSHLIKLFLIGTILTFAGFLLSYGCPINKKIWSPTFVLTTCGLASSFLALLIWIIDVKGYKKWCTFFEAFGVNPLFMYVLGGVLSILFGSISFPWSDGNISIHGFLYKIVLMPIFDETGGSLAYALLFVAINWCIGYQLYKRKIYIKI
;
A
#
# COMPACT_ATOMS: atom_id res chain seq x y z
N GLY A 1 -10.67 2.69 5.33
CA GLY A 1 -9.99 1.68 4.51
C GLY A 1 -10.84 0.47 4.14
N ASP A 2 -11.84 0.08 4.95
CA ASP A 2 -12.61 -1.15 4.68
C ASP A 2 -13.82 -0.94 3.75
N VAL A 3 -14.30 0.28 3.61
CA VAL A 3 -15.46 0.60 2.79
C VAL A 3 -15.22 0.24 1.31
N TYR A 4 -14.14 0.73 0.72
CA TYR A 4 -13.82 0.45 -0.69
C TYR A 4 -13.48 -1.03 -0.95
N LYS A 5 -12.94 -1.76 0.04
CA LYS A 5 -12.68 -3.20 -0.08
C LYS A 5 -14.00 -3.99 -0.17
N ARG A 6 -14.99 -3.65 0.66
CA ARG A 6 -16.32 -4.28 0.61
C ARG A 6 -17.04 -3.98 -0.70
N GLN A 7 -17.01 -2.73 -1.15
CA GLN A 7 -17.58 -2.33 -2.43
C GLN A 7 -16.92 -3.08 -3.60
N THR A 8 -15.58 -3.19 -3.60
CA THR A 8 -14.85 -3.97 -4.60
C THR A 8 -15.22 -5.45 -4.59
N ALA A 9 -15.38 -6.05 -3.40
CA ALA A 9 -15.79 -7.45 -3.26
C ALA A 9 -17.18 -7.67 -3.84
N ILE A 10 -18.16 -6.79 -3.56
CA ILE A 10 -19.50 -6.85 -4.13
C ILE A 10 -19.44 -6.76 -5.66
N ILE A 11 -18.69 -5.82 -6.21
CA ILE A 11 -18.53 -5.67 -7.67
C ILE A 11 -17.91 -6.92 -8.28
N ALA A 12 -16.84 -7.47 -7.66
CA ALA A 12 -16.16 -8.66 -8.15
C ALA A 12 -17.07 -9.91 -8.15
N LEU A 13 -18.01 -10.01 -7.20
CA LEU A 13 -18.95 -11.13 -7.09
C LEU A 13 -20.16 -10.98 -8.01
N THR A 14 -20.63 -9.77 -8.27
CA THR A 14 -21.88 -9.52 -8.99
C THR A 14 -21.68 -9.19 -10.47
N MET A 15 -20.57 -8.56 -10.83
CA MET A 15 -20.30 -8.13 -12.20
C MET A 15 -19.57 -9.22 -13.00
N LYS A 16 -19.95 -9.39 -14.27
CA LYS A 16 -19.20 -10.23 -15.20
C LYS A 16 -17.78 -9.66 -15.35
N HIS A 17 -16.78 -10.50 -15.12
CA HIS A 17 -15.36 -10.07 -15.04
C HIS A 17 -14.84 -9.35 -16.29
N ARG A 18 -15.39 -9.66 -17.48
CA ARG A 18 -15.05 -8.96 -18.74
C ARG A 18 -15.39 -7.47 -18.73
N HIS A 19 -16.28 -7.02 -17.85
CA HIS A 19 -16.69 -5.61 -17.75
C HIS A 19 -15.90 -4.83 -16.70
N ILE A 20 -15.15 -5.51 -15.81
CA ILE A 20 -14.38 -4.86 -14.76
C ILE A 20 -13.34 -3.87 -15.31
N PRO A 21 -12.54 -4.17 -16.38
CA PRO A 21 -11.61 -3.19 -16.94
C PRO A 21 -12.29 -1.92 -17.44
N TYR A 22 -13.48 -2.04 -18.03
CA TYR A 22 -14.26 -0.87 -18.47
C TYR A 22 -14.75 -0.04 -17.28
N LEU A 23 -15.20 -0.69 -16.20
CA LEU A 23 -15.58 0.00 -14.97
C LEU A 23 -14.38 0.75 -14.37
N ILE A 24 -13.19 0.13 -14.31
CA ILE A 24 -11.98 0.78 -13.83
C ILE A 24 -11.70 2.04 -14.65
N ALA A 25 -11.71 1.93 -15.98
CA ALA A 25 -11.49 3.08 -16.86
C ALA A 25 -12.54 4.19 -16.62
N THR A 26 -13.81 3.82 -16.50
CA THR A 26 -14.90 4.78 -16.22
C THR A 26 -14.73 5.48 -14.88
N LEU A 27 -14.35 4.75 -13.81
CA LEU A 27 -14.11 5.33 -12.50
C LEU A 27 -12.93 6.30 -12.51
N LEU A 28 -11.83 5.95 -13.17
CA LEU A 28 -10.64 6.79 -13.23
C LEU A 28 -10.87 8.04 -14.11
N VAL A 29 -11.50 7.89 -15.27
CA VAL A 29 -11.80 9.02 -16.17
C VAL A 29 -12.85 9.94 -15.54
N GLY A 30 -13.93 9.37 -14.98
CA GLY A 30 -14.97 10.15 -14.29
C GLY A 30 -14.40 10.93 -13.10
N TYR A 31 -13.52 10.30 -12.33
CA TYR A 31 -12.85 10.98 -11.22
C TYR A 31 -11.88 12.07 -11.70
N PHE A 32 -11.16 11.85 -12.79
CA PHE A 32 -10.33 12.88 -13.40
C PHE A 32 -11.16 14.12 -13.82
N ILE A 33 -12.29 13.89 -14.49
CA ILE A 33 -13.21 14.98 -14.88
C ILE A 33 -13.72 15.72 -13.65
N LEU A 34 -14.09 15.00 -12.59
CA LEU A 34 -14.53 15.59 -11.33
C LEU A 34 -13.43 16.46 -10.71
N LEU A 35 -12.18 16.02 -10.68
CA LEU A 35 -11.05 16.82 -10.19
C LEU A 35 -10.82 18.07 -11.04
N MET A 36 -10.90 17.95 -12.37
CA MET A 36 -10.73 19.09 -13.29
C MET A 36 -11.82 20.15 -13.12
N CYS A 37 -13.08 19.73 -13.05
CA CYS A 37 -14.20 20.65 -12.89
C CYS A 37 -14.32 21.25 -11.49
N GLY A 38 -13.85 20.52 -10.47
CA GLY A 38 -14.02 20.86 -9.06
C GLY A 38 -12.77 21.44 -8.38
N ASN A 39 -11.83 22.01 -9.14
CA ASN A 39 -10.57 22.52 -8.57
C ASN A 39 -9.80 21.49 -7.72
N GLY A 40 -9.89 20.21 -8.09
CA GLY A 40 -9.43 19.08 -7.30
C GLY A 40 -7.90 19.00 -7.12
N PHE A 41 -7.13 19.79 -7.86
CA PHE A 41 -5.66 19.87 -7.74
C PHE A 41 -5.20 20.99 -6.82
N ALA A 42 -6.09 21.88 -6.37
CA ALA A 42 -5.77 22.92 -5.42
C ALA A 42 -5.69 22.35 -3.99
N TYR A 43 -4.68 22.79 -3.25
CA TYR A 43 -4.46 22.39 -1.85
C TYR A 43 -5.10 23.41 -0.91
N ASN A 44 -6.43 23.55 -0.99
CA ASN A 44 -7.19 24.47 -0.17
C ASN A 44 -8.66 24.05 -0.04
N GLU A 45 -9.44 24.84 0.69
CA GLU A 45 -10.84 24.59 0.98
C GLU A 45 -11.77 24.68 -0.25
N THR A 46 -11.29 25.23 -1.38
CA THR A 46 -12.05 25.33 -2.65
C THR A 46 -12.02 24.04 -3.47
N ASN A 47 -11.22 23.07 -3.04
CA ASN A 47 -11.16 21.75 -3.65
C ASN A 47 -12.48 21.02 -3.46
N ILE A 48 -13.01 20.41 -4.51
CA ILE A 48 -14.28 19.65 -4.47
C ILE A 48 -14.27 18.54 -3.40
N LEU A 49 -13.11 17.91 -3.16
CA LEU A 49 -12.96 16.91 -2.11
C LEU A 49 -13.23 17.53 -0.74
N SER A 50 -12.58 18.67 -0.47
CA SER A 50 -12.77 19.42 0.78
C SER A 50 -14.22 19.88 0.94
N ILE A 51 -14.85 20.40 -0.12
CA ILE A 51 -16.23 20.88 -0.08
C ILE A 51 -17.18 19.76 0.30
N VAL A 52 -17.07 18.59 -0.34
CA VAL A 52 -17.93 17.43 -0.09
C VAL A 52 -17.68 16.85 1.30
N ASP A 53 -16.42 16.69 1.69
CA ASP A 53 -16.08 16.12 2.98
C ASP A 53 -16.53 17.04 4.14
N ARG A 54 -16.36 18.34 4.00
CA ARG A 54 -16.86 19.33 4.99
C ARG A 54 -18.38 19.36 5.10
N ALA A 55 -19.08 19.20 3.97
CA ALA A 55 -20.54 19.18 3.96
C ALA A 55 -21.13 17.92 4.63
N ILE A 56 -20.45 16.78 4.52
CA ILE A 56 -20.97 15.49 5.00
C ILE A 56 -20.36 15.08 6.34
N LEU A 57 -19.02 15.18 6.48
CA LEU A 57 -18.29 14.74 7.68
C LEU A 57 -18.18 15.83 8.74
N THR A 58 -18.34 17.09 8.36
CA THR A 58 -18.02 18.28 9.13
C THR A 58 -16.52 18.44 9.45
N PRO A 59 -16.01 19.67 9.62
CA PRO A 59 -14.58 19.90 9.87
C PRO A 59 -14.01 19.24 11.14
N ALA A 60 -14.88 18.91 12.09
CA ALA A 60 -14.48 18.27 13.35
C ALA A 60 -14.05 16.80 13.18
N HIS A 61 -14.51 16.12 12.11
CA HIS A 61 -14.26 14.71 11.84
C HIS A 61 -13.28 14.48 10.68
N MET A 62 -12.75 15.57 10.10
CA MET A 62 -11.75 15.51 9.03
C MET A 62 -10.34 15.48 9.57
N TYR A 63 -9.45 14.83 8.84
CA TYR A 63 -8.01 14.91 9.11
C TYR A 63 -7.50 16.34 8.88
N LYS A 64 -6.70 16.86 9.82
CA LYS A 64 -6.18 18.23 9.75
C LYS A 64 -4.99 18.32 8.80
N ASP A 65 -5.24 18.40 7.50
CA ASP A 65 -4.19 18.59 6.49
C ASP A 65 -4.66 19.58 5.41
N ASN A 66 -4.41 20.86 5.59
CA ASN A 66 -4.69 21.95 4.63
C ASN A 66 -6.12 21.93 4.04
N GLY A 67 -7.09 21.41 4.77
CA GLY A 67 -8.50 21.34 4.35
C GLY A 67 -8.86 20.16 3.45
N ILE A 68 -7.95 19.27 3.12
CA ILE A 68 -8.20 18.07 2.34
C ILE A 68 -8.03 16.85 3.24
N ASP A 69 -9.04 15.97 3.28
CA ASP A 69 -8.92 14.69 3.95
C ASP A 69 -8.35 13.64 2.97
N PRO A 70 -7.16 13.05 3.23
CA PRO A 70 -6.58 12.03 2.37
C PRO A 70 -7.43 10.74 2.27
N GLU A 71 -8.32 10.53 3.23
CA GLU A 71 -9.25 9.39 3.28
C GLU A 71 -10.71 9.83 3.09
N GLY A 72 -10.92 10.96 2.40
CA GLY A 72 -12.22 11.56 2.14
C GLY A 72 -13.15 10.68 1.30
N LEU A 73 -14.43 11.03 1.29
CA LEU A 73 -15.50 10.25 0.66
C LEU A 73 -15.30 10.07 -0.85
N LEU A 74 -14.95 11.15 -1.55
CA LEU A 74 -14.77 11.09 -3.01
C LEU A 74 -13.52 10.30 -3.42
N SER A 75 -12.47 10.27 -2.61
CA SER A 75 -11.26 9.46 -2.86
C SER A 75 -11.54 7.95 -2.82
N THR A 76 -12.71 7.53 -2.32
CA THR A 76 -13.19 6.15 -2.39
C THR A 76 -13.37 5.68 -3.84
N ILE A 77 -13.75 6.57 -4.77
CA ILE A 77 -13.98 6.25 -6.18
C ILE A 77 -12.72 5.66 -6.84
N PRO A 78 -11.57 6.38 -6.88
CA PRO A 78 -10.35 5.82 -7.44
C PRO A 78 -9.75 4.68 -6.58
N SER A 79 -10.04 4.64 -5.28
CA SER A 79 -9.63 3.53 -4.41
C SER A 79 -10.30 2.20 -4.81
N ILE A 80 -11.58 2.23 -5.20
CA ILE A 80 -12.27 1.05 -5.76
C ILE A 80 -11.57 0.61 -7.05
N ALA A 81 -11.27 1.53 -7.96
CA ALA A 81 -10.56 1.21 -9.20
C ALA A 81 -9.17 0.60 -8.92
N HIS A 82 -8.45 1.12 -7.91
CA HIS A 82 -7.16 0.60 -7.47
C HIS A 82 -7.24 -0.88 -7.04
N VAL A 83 -8.21 -1.21 -6.18
CA VAL A 83 -8.40 -2.60 -5.70
C VAL A 83 -8.91 -3.51 -6.81
N LEU A 84 -9.78 -3.02 -7.72
CA LEU A 84 -10.22 -3.77 -8.89
C LEU A 84 -9.08 -4.10 -9.86
N LEU A 85 -8.10 -3.19 -10.05
CA LEU A 85 -6.87 -3.48 -10.81
C LEU A 85 -6.10 -4.64 -10.17
N GLY A 86 -5.89 -4.60 -8.85
CA GLY A 86 -5.26 -5.70 -8.12
C GLY A 86 -6.03 -7.02 -8.25
N PHE A 87 -7.37 -6.96 -8.20
CA PHE A 87 -8.23 -8.13 -8.43
C PHE A 87 -8.04 -8.71 -9.85
N CYS A 88 -7.97 -7.87 -10.89
CA CYS A 88 -7.73 -8.32 -12.27
C CYS A 88 -6.38 -9.02 -12.40
N VAL A 89 -5.33 -8.47 -11.78
CA VAL A 89 -3.98 -9.08 -11.75
C VAL A 89 -4.02 -10.42 -11.01
N GLY A 90 -4.59 -10.48 -9.82
CA GLY A 90 -4.72 -11.72 -9.05
C GLY A 90 -5.48 -12.80 -9.80
N ARG A 91 -6.60 -12.43 -10.43
CA ARG A 91 -7.39 -13.35 -11.25
C ARG A 91 -6.61 -13.88 -12.45
N MET A 92 -5.89 -13.01 -13.16
CA MET A 92 -5.04 -13.42 -14.29
C MET A 92 -4.00 -14.47 -13.86
N MET A 93 -3.46 -14.34 -12.65
CA MET A 93 -2.51 -15.29 -12.08
C MET A 93 -3.16 -16.63 -11.67
N LEU A 94 -4.43 -16.62 -11.28
CA LEU A 94 -5.18 -17.81 -10.88
C LEU A 94 -5.82 -18.54 -12.08
N ASP A 95 -5.94 -17.88 -13.21
CA ASP A 95 -6.56 -18.43 -14.43
C ASP A 95 -5.56 -19.38 -15.10
N SER A 96 -5.61 -20.65 -14.69
CA SER A 96 -4.75 -21.70 -15.21
C SER A 96 -5.51 -22.51 -16.29
N ASN A 97 -5.05 -22.45 -17.52
CA ASN A 97 -5.43 -23.42 -18.55
C ASN A 97 -4.94 -24.80 -18.12
N LYS A 98 -5.85 -25.71 -17.78
CA LYS A 98 -5.55 -27.08 -17.32
C LYS A 98 -4.77 -27.93 -18.32
N THR A 99 -4.60 -27.47 -19.55
CA THR A 99 -3.95 -28.16 -20.66
C THR A 99 -2.53 -27.68 -20.94
N GLU A 100 -2.08 -26.56 -20.37
CA GLU A 100 -0.73 -26.03 -20.60
C GLU A 100 0.28 -26.57 -19.57
N ASN A 101 1.52 -26.76 -20.03
CA ASN A 101 2.64 -27.07 -19.16
C ASN A 101 2.85 -25.91 -18.16
N ARG A 102 3.06 -26.24 -16.88
CA ARG A 102 3.23 -25.26 -15.79
C ARG A 102 4.27 -24.17 -16.10
N GLU A 103 5.36 -24.53 -16.75
CA GLU A 103 6.44 -23.60 -17.12
C GLU A 103 5.98 -22.60 -18.19
N THR A 104 5.29 -23.07 -19.22
CA THR A 104 4.76 -22.22 -20.31
C THR A 104 3.72 -21.25 -19.76
N LEU A 105 2.83 -21.72 -18.87
CA LEU A 105 1.82 -20.91 -18.22
C LEU A 105 2.45 -19.81 -17.34
N LEU A 106 3.47 -20.18 -16.54
CA LEU A 106 4.17 -19.24 -15.68
C LEU A 106 4.87 -18.14 -16.51
N ASN A 107 5.56 -18.50 -17.59
CA ASN A 107 6.21 -17.56 -18.48
C ASN A 107 5.19 -16.62 -19.17
N SER A 108 4.04 -17.14 -19.59
CA SER A 108 2.95 -16.34 -20.16
C SER A 108 2.42 -15.31 -19.15
N HIS A 109 2.21 -15.71 -17.89
CA HIS A 109 1.79 -14.80 -16.84
C HIS A 109 2.82 -13.72 -16.52
N LEU A 110 4.12 -14.08 -16.49
CA LEU A 110 5.22 -13.14 -16.31
C LEU A 110 5.24 -12.05 -17.38
N ILE A 111 5.15 -12.46 -18.65
CA ILE A 111 5.15 -11.53 -19.77
C ILE A 111 3.95 -10.59 -19.69
N LYS A 112 2.75 -11.12 -19.41
CA LYS A 112 1.52 -10.32 -19.27
C LYS A 112 1.64 -9.32 -18.11
N LEU A 113 2.12 -9.77 -16.95
CA LEU A 113 2.33 -8.90 -15.78
C LEU A 113 3.31 -7.77 -16.07
N PHE A 114 4.43 -8.11 -16.68
CA PHE A 114 5.46 -7.13 -17.03
C PHE A 114 4.94 -6.11 -18.04
N LEU A 115 4.25 -6.57 -19.09
CA LEU A 115 3.67 -5.68 -20.10
C LEU A 115 2.61 -4.76 -19.50
N ILE A 116 1.64 -5.31 -18.73
CA ILE A 116 0.61 -4.52 -18.06
C ILE A 116 1.27 -3.52 -17.11
N GLY A 117 2.24 -3.98 -16.30
CA GLY A 117 2.96 -3.15 -15.36
C GLY A 117 3.68 -1.99 -16.04
N THR A 118 4.38 -2.26 -17.11
CA THR A 118 5.10 -1.26 -17.90
C THR A 118 4.13 -0.26 -18.54
N ILE A 119 3.09 -0.73 -19.22
CA ILE A 119 2.09 0.14 -19.87
C ILE A 119 1.41 1.06 -18.85
N LEU A 120 0.96 0.52 -17.71
CA LEU A 120 0.33 1.33 -16.67
C LEU A 120 1.28 2.36 -16.06
N THR A 121 2.54 2.00 -15.82
CA THR A 121 3.55 2.91 -15.29
C THR A 121 3.82 4.07 -16.25
N PHE A 122 4.08 3.76 -17.51
CA PHE A 122 4.32 4.80 -18.53
C PHE A 122 3.08 5.66 -18.78
N ALA A 123 1.89 5.06 -18.83
CA ALA A 123 0.63 5.81 -18.93
C ALA A 123 0.45 6.76 -17.73
N GLY A 124 0.73 6.29 -16.51
CA GLY A 124 0.68 7.12 -15.30
C GLY A 124 1.64 8.30 -15.35
N PHE A 125 2.89 8.08 -15.77
CA PHE A 125 3.87 9.17 -15.94
C PHE A 125 3.50 10.13 -17.09
N LEU A 126 3.07 9.61 -18.22
CA LEU A 126 2.67 10.44 -19.36
C LEU A 126 1.48 11.34 -19.01
N LEU A 127 0.46 10.76 -18.38
CA LEU A 127 -0.73 11.52 -17.96
C LEU A 127 -0.47 12.44 -16.77
N SER A 128 0.66 12.31 -16.07
CA SER A 128 1.00 13.15 -14.92
C SER A 128 1.24 14.63 -15.30
N TYR A 129 1.51 14.92 -16.56
CA TYR A 129 1.59 16.30 -17.07
C TYR A 129 0.25 17.04 -16.98
N GLY A 130 -0.88 16.35 -17.11
CA GLY A 130 -2.21 16.93 -16.97
C GLY A 130 -2.92 16.57 -15.67
N CYS A 131 -2.49 15.53 -14.97
CA CYS A 131 -3.03 15.06 -13.71
C CYS A 131 -1.89 14.65 -12.77
N PRO A 132 -1.40 15.55 -11.89
CA PRO A 132 -0.26 15.28 -11.03
C PRO A 132 -0.43 14.00 -10.20
N ILE A 133 0.64 13.21 -10.07
CA ILE A 133 0.66 12.02 -9.22
C ILE A 133 0.57 12.46 -7.76
N ASN A 134 -0.57 12.21 -7.12
CA ASN A 134 -0.80 12.65 -5.76
C ASN A 134 -1.62 11.63 -4.97
N LYS A 135 -1.00 11.12 -3.89
CA LYS A 135 -1.63 10.17 -2.98
C LYS A 135 -2.77 10.80 -2.17
N LYS A 136 -2.65 12.07 -1.78
CA LYS A 136 -3.64 12.70 -0.88
C LYS A 136 -5.01 12.87 -1.53
N ILE A 137 -5.04 13.15 -2.83
CA ILE A 137 -6.29 13.20 -3.61
C ILE A 137 -6.59 11.89 -4.34
N TRP A 138 -5.74 10.88 -4.17
CA TRP A 138 -5.82 9.58 -4.83
C TRP A 138 -5.97 9.70 -6.35
N SER A 139 -5.11 10.52 -6.98
CA SER A 139 -5.24 10.86 -8.40
C SER A 139 -5.24 9.60 -9.29
N PRO A 140 -5.92 9.61 -10.45
CA PRO A 140 -5.90 8.51 -11.40
C PRO A 140 -4.48 8.09 -11.81
N THR A 141 -3.60 9.05 -12.00
CA THR A 141 -2.18 8.82 -12.32
C THR A 141 -1.42 8.13 -11.18
N PHE A 142 -1.76 8.44 -9.92
CA PHE A 142 -1.24 7.72 -8.77
C PHE A 142 -1.67 6.24 -8.81
N VAL A 143 -2.93 5.96 -9.12
CA VAL A 143 -3.45 4.58 -9.26
C VAL A 143 -2.71 3.83 -10.38
N LEU A 144 -2.59 4.44 -11.57
CA LEU A 144 -1.91 3.82 -12.71
C LEU A 144 -0.45 3.54 -12.41
N THR A 145 0.28 4.53 -11.88
CA THR A 145 1.71 4.40 -11.59
C THR A 145 1.97 3.34 -10.51
N THR A 146 1.22 3.38 -9.41
CA THR A 146 1.42 2.43 -8.30
C THR A 146 1.04 1.00 -8.68
N CYS A 147 -0.09 0.80 -9.37
CA CYS A 147 -0.48 -0.52 -9.88
C CYS A 147 0.50 -1.03 -10.94
N GLY A 148 1.00 -0.15 -11.80
CA GLY A 148 2.00 -0.49 -12.81
C GLY A 148 3.31 -0.97 -12.19
N LEU A 149 3.87 -0.19 -11.28
CA LEU A 149 5.10 -0.55 -10.55
C LEU A 149 4.90 -1.83 -9.74
N ALA A 150 3.77 -1.97 -9.03
CA ALA A 150 3.46 -3.16 -8.25
C ALA A 150 3.36 -4.42 -9.13
N SER A 151 2.74 -4.33 -10.31
CA SER A 151 2.63 -5.45 -11.25
C SER A 151 4.00 -5.85 -11.82
N SER A 152 4.84 -4.88 -12.20
CA SER A 152 6.20 -5.14 -12.68
C SER A 152 7.08 -5.75 -11.57
N PHE A 153 6.96 -5.25 -10.36
CA PHE A 153 7.68 -5.79 -9.20
C PHE A 153 7.21 -7.21 -8.85
N LEU A 154 5.91 -7.48 -8.93
CA LEU A 154 5.37 -8.83 -8.76
C LEU A 154 5.94 -9.80 -9.81
N ALA A 155 6.00 -9.38 -11.08
CA ALA A 155 6.62 -10.19 -12.13
C ALA A 155 8.09 -10.51 -11.81
N LEU A 156 8.86 -9.52 -11.33
CA LEU A 156 10.25 -9.74 -10.91
C LEU A 156 10.35 -10.74 -9.76
N LEU A 157 9.48 -10.63 -8.74
CA LEU A 157 9.46 -11.56 -7.62
C LEU A 157 9.13 -12.99 -8.05
N ILE A 158 8.12 -13.17 -8.90
CA ILE A 158 7.75 -14.48 -9.45
C ILE A 158 8.94 -15.07 -10.24
N TRP A 159 9.61 -14.25 -11.05
CA TRP A 159 10.78 -14.72 -11.80
C TRP A 159 11.91 -15.17 -10.86
N ILE A 160 12.25 -14.40 -9.83
CA ILE A 160 13.31 -14.76 -8.87
C ILE A 160 12.94 -16.00 -8.06
N ILE A 161 11.69 -16.06 -7.55
CA ILE A 161 11.26 -17.07 -6.58
C ILE A 161 10.84 -18.37 -7.27
N ASP A 162 9.99 -18.27 -8.30
CA ASP A 162 9.34 -19.43 -8.90
C ASP A 162 10.10 -19.96 -10.13
N VAL A 163 10.68 -19.07 -10.96
CA VAL A 163 11.45 -19.48 -12.14
C VAL A 163 12.90 -19.80 -11.77
N LYS A 164 13.58 -18.90 -11.05
CA LYS A 164 14.98 -19.11 -10.63
C LYS A 164 15.14 -19.96 -9.38
N GLY A 165 14.07 -20.16 -8.61
CA GLY A 165 14.07 -20.99 -7.41
C GLY A 165 14.79 -20.42 -6.20
N TYR A 166 15.11 -19.13 -6.19
CA TYR A 166 15.79 -18.48 -5.06
C TYR A 166 14.81 -18.20 -3.92
N LYS A 167 14.54 -19.20 -3.06
CA LYS A 167 13.52 -19.16 -2.00
C LYS A 167 14.05 -18.89 -0.60
N LYS A 168 15.36 -19.02 -0.35
CA LYS A 168 15.92 -18.95 1.02
C LYS A 168 15.62 -17.62 1.74
N TRP A 169 15.63 -16.51 1.04
CA TRP A 169 15.35 -15.18 1.59
C TRP A 169 13.85 -14.93 1.85
N CYS A 170 12.97 -15.73 1.24
CA CYS A 170 11.52 -15.59 1.41
C CYS A 170 11.08 -15.81 2.86
N THR A 171 11.82 -16.62 3.63
CA THR A 171 11.52 -16.88 5.05
C THR A 171 11.44 -15.60 5.89
N PHE A 172 12.22 -14.57 5.52
CA PHE A 172 12.12 -13.28 6.17
C PHE A 172 10.72 -12.66 6.02
N PHE A 173 10.18 -12.66 4.81
CA PHE A 173 8.86 -12.10 4.51
C PHE A 173 7.72 -13.03 4.93
N GLU A 174 7.92 -14.35 4.85
CA GLU A 174 6.95 -15.34 5.31
C GLU A 174 6.65 -15.19 6.79
N ALA A 175 7.65 -14.88 7.61
CA ALA A 175 7.47 -14.66 9.05
C ALA A 175 6.48 -13.51 9.35
N PHE A 176 6.45 -12.46 8.53
CA PHE A 176 5.45 -11.39 8.61
C PHE A 176 4.10 -11.80 7.99
N GLY A 177 4.16 -12.48 6.83
CA GLY A 177 2.98 -12.79 6.02
C GLY A 177 2.06 -13.85 6.60
N VAL A 178 2.56 -14.70 7.49
CA VAL A 178 1.78 -15.78 8.10
C VAL A 178 0.76 -15.26 9.13
N ASN A 179 1.09 -14.19 9.83
CA ASN A 179 0.23 -13.54 10.84
C ASN A 179 0.15 -12.02 10.61
N PRO A 180 -0.32 -11.53 9.46
CA PRO A 180 -0.18 -10.13 9.06
C PRO A 180 -0.87 -9.16 10.02
N LEU A 181 -2.09 -9.48 10.49
CA LEU A 181 -2.82 -8.62 11.41
C LEU A 181 -2.15 -8.57 12.80
N PHE A 182 -1.69 -9.71 13.28
CA PHE A 182 -0.92 -9.74 14.55
C PHE A 182 0.34 -8.88 14.44
N MET A 183 1.11 -9.01 13.35
CA MET A 183 2.33 -8.23 13.15
C MET A 183 2.07 -6.72 13.04
N TYR A 184 0.95 -6.33 12.42
CA TYR A 184 0.52 -4.95 12.36
C TYR A 184 0.19 -4.39 13.75
N VAL A 185 -0.61 -5.12 14.53
CA VAL A 185 -0.96 -4.73 15.90
C VAL A 185 0.27 -4.70 16.80
N LEU A 186 1.14 -5.71 16.69
CA LEU A 186 2.39 -5.79 17.45
C LEU A 186 3.28 -4.56 17.18
N GLY A 187 3.45 -4.18 15.93
CA GLY A 187 4.22 -2.99 15.56
C GLY A 187 3.65 -1.72 16.18
N GLY A 188 2.31 -1.55 16.16
CA GLY A 188 1.65 -0.43 16.82
C GLY A 188 1.85 -0.42 18.34
N VAL A 189 1.64 -1.56 18.99
CA VAL A 189 1.83 -1.70 20.45
C VAL A 189 3.28 -1.43 20.86
N LEU A 190 4.26 -2.02 20.15
CA LEU A 190 5.67 -1.78 20.44
C LEU A 190 6.06 -0.32 20.22
N SER A 191 5.53 0.33 19.18
CA SER A 191 5.78 1.75 18.93
C SER A 191 5.28 2.62 20.08
N ILE A 192 4.07 2.35 20.58
CA ILE A 192 3.50 3.05 21.75
C ILE A 192 4.34 2.77 23.00
N LEU A 193 4.70 1.54 23.27
CA LEU A 193 5.51 1.17 24.44
C LEU A 193 6.88 1.86 24.41
N PHE A 194 7.57 1.85 23.26
CA PHE A 194 8.89 2.48 23.12
C PHE A 194 8.82 4.00 23.25
N GLY A 195 7.69 4.61 22.86
CA GLY A 195 7.46 6.05 23.03
C GLY A 195 7.01 6.46 24.43
N SER A 196 6.22 5.61 25.11
CA SER A 196 5.59 5.94 26.41
C SER A 196 6.43 5.56 27.63
N ILE A 197 7.19 4.45 27.54
CA ILE A 197 8.04 4.04 28.65
C ILE A 197 9.26 4.95 28.71
N SER A 198 9.35 5.75 29.76
CA SER A 198 10.43 6.70 30.01
C SER A 198 11.16 6.36 31.31
N PHE A 199 12.45 6.61 31.35
CA PHE A 199 13.32 6.42 32.52
C PHE A 199 14.22 7.64 32.73
N PRO A 200 14.69 7.90 33.97
CA PRO A 200 15.61 9.00 34.25
C PRO A 200 16.92 8.85 33.49
N TRP A 201 17.35 9.90 32.79
CA TRP A 201 18.63 9.95 32.08
C TRP A 201 19.18 11.37 32.06
N SER A 202 20.40 11.55 32.56
CA SER A 202 21.03 12.88 32.71
C SER A 202 20.11 13.88 33.42
N ASP A 203 19.70 14.97 32.79
CA ASP A 203 18.91 16.06 33.38
C ASP A 203 17.40 15.95 33.17
N GLY A 204 16.89 14.74 32.77
CA GLY A 204 15.47 14.57 32.52
C GLY A 204 15.04 13.13 32.27
N ASN A 205 13.80 12.98 31.81
CA ASN A 205 13.26 11.67 31.41
C ASN A 205 13.44 11.47 29.90
N ILE A 206 13.92 10.30 29.52
CA ILE A 206 14.04 9.89 28.10
C ILE A 206 13.22 8.63 27.85
N SER A 207 12.50 8.55 26.72
CA SER A 207 11.79 7.35 26.31
C SER A 207 12.77 6.30 25.75
N ILE A 208 12.33 5.02 25.73
CA ILE A 208 13.13 3.94 25.09
C ILE A 208 13.48 4.31 23.65
N HIS A 209 12.50 4.82 22.88
CA HIS A 209 12.73 5.32 21.52
C HIS A 209 13.81 6.41 21.50
N GLY A 210 13.65 7.44 22.36
CA GLY A 210 14.59 8.55 22.44
C GLY A 210 15.99 8.10 22.84
N PHE A 211 16.13 7.17 23.78
CA PHE A 211 17.39 6.61 24.20
C PHE A 211 18.08 5.87 23.05
N LEU A 212 17.40 4.91 22.41
CA LEU A 212 17.95 4.15 21.30
C LEU A 212 18.34 5.04 20.12
N TYR A 213 17.49 6.01 19.76
CA TYR A 213 17.78 6.89 18.63
C TYR A 213 18.85 7.93 18.94
N LYS A 214 18.64 8.78 19.99
CA LYS A 214 19.50 9.94 20.25
C LYS A 214 20.82 9.58 20.91
N ILE A 215 20.82 8.59 21.83
CA ILE A 215 22.00 8.28 22.63
C ILE A 215 22.84 7.17 22.00
N VAL A 216 22.19 6.17 21.38
CA VAL A 216 22.93 5.00 20.84
C VAL A 216 23.21 5.15 19.34
N LEU A 217 22.20 5.42 18.53
CA LEU A 217 22.33 5.32 17.08
C LEU A 217 22.77 6.61 16.40
N MET A 218 22.26 7.75 16.80
CA MET A 218 22.60 9.04 16.21
C MET A 218 24.10 9.39 16.32
N PRO A 219 24.80 9.14 17.44
CA PRO A 219 26.25 9.40 17.54
C PRO A 219 27.10 8.51 16.63
N ILE A 220 26.57 7.35 16.21
CA ILE A 220 27.29 6.38 15.37
C ILE A 220 27.03 6.63 13.86
N PHE A 221 25.80 6.97 13.51
CA PHE A 221 25.30 6.97 12.13
C PHE A 221 24.78 8.34 11.64
N ASP A 222 25.01 9.42 12.34
CA ASP A 222 24.41 10.73 12.12
C ASP A 222 22.88 10.73 12.30
N GLU A 223 22.23 11.89 12.10
CA GLU A 223 20.78 12.04 12.26
C GLU A 223 20.00 11.16 11.29
N THR A 224 20.35 11.20 10.00
CA THR A 224 19.66 10.44 8.96
C THR A 224 19.97 8.94 9.04
N GLY A 225 21.23 8.60 9.22
CA GLY A 225 21.67 7.21 9.37
C GLY A 225 21.14 6.57 10.65
N GLY A 226 21.10 7.32 11.75
CA GLY A 226 20.51 6.87 13.02
C GLY A 226 19.01 6.59 12.92
N SER A 227 18.28 7.41 12.15
CA SER A 227 16.85 7.16 11.88
C SER A 227 16.64 5.85 11.09
N LEU A 228 17.44 5.62 10.05
CA LEU A 228 17.41 4.37 9.29
C LEU A 228 17.78 3.17 10.16
N ALA A 229 18.85 3.28 10.95
CA ALA A 229 19.31 2.23 11.85
C ALA A 229 18.23 1.87 12.89
N TYR A 230 17.55 2.89 13.46
CA TYR A 230 16.44 2.67 14.37
C TYR A 230 15.27 1.94 13.68
N ALA A 231 14.90 2.35 12.48
CA ALA A 231 13.83 1.69 11.72
C ALA A 231 14.15 0.23 11.44
N LEU A 232 15.39 -0.07 11.03
CA LEU A 232 15.84 -1.45 10.80
C LEU A 232 15.88 -2.27 12.10
N LEU A 233 16.34 -1.70 13.20
CA LEU A 233 16.31 -2.34 14.52
C LEU A 233 14.87 -2.66 14.95
N PHE A 234 13.95 -1.71 14.78
CA PHE A 234 12.53 -1.91 15.10
C PHE A 234 11.89 -3.02 14.25
N VAL A 235 12.18 -3.05 12.96
CA VAL A 235 11.76 -4.14 12.06
C VAL A 235 12.35 -5.47 12.50
N ALA A 236 13.63 -5.52 12.88
CA ALA A 236 14.29 -6.73 13.35
C ALA A 236 13.66 -7.28 14.64
N ILE A 237 13.31 -6.41 15.60
CA ILE A 237 12.63 -6.81 16.83
C ILE A 237 11.26 -7.44 16.51
N ASN A 238 10.46 -6.77 15.66
CA ASN A 238 9.17 -7.32 15.20
C ASN A 238 9.38 -8.66 14.49
N TRP A 239 10.39 -8.75 13.60
CA TRP A 239 10.70 -9.98 12.89
C TRP A 239 11.07 -11.13 13.83
N CYS A 240 11.88 -10.90 14.85
CA CYS A 240 12.25 -11.92 15.81
C CYS A 240 11.01 -12.55 16.49
N ILE A 241 10.02 -11.74 16.83
CA ILE A 241 8.77 -12.21 17.43
C ILE A 241 7.96 -12.99 16.38
N GLY A 242 7.79 -12.43 15.17
CA GLY A 242 7.10 -13.06 14.06
C GLY A 242 7.73 -14.39 13.65
N TYR A 243 9.06 -14.44 13.61
CA TYR A 243 9.81 -15.64 13.27
C TYR A 243 9.63 -16.76 14.30
N GLN A 244 9.51 -16.45 15.60
CA GLN A 244 9.19 -17.45 16.62
C GLN A 244 7.80 -18.06 16.40
N LEU A 245 6.81 -17.27 16.05
CA LEU A 245 5.47 -17.75 15.70
C LEU A 245 5.51 -18.63 14.43
N TYR A 246 6.22 -18.14 13.39
CA TYR A 246 6.42 -18.86 12.13
C TYR A 246 7.06 -20.24 12.38
N LYS A 247 8.19 -20.28 13.12
CA LYS A 247 8.91 -21.51 13.43
C LYS A 247 8.09 -22.51 14.22
N ARG A 248 7.24 -22.02 15.14
CA ARG A 248 6.33 -22.85 15.96
C ARG A 248 5.01 -23.19 15.24
N LYS A 249 4.83 -22.73 13.99
CA LYS A 249 3.59 -22.90 13.20
C LYS A 249 2.34 -22.40 13.92
N ILE A 250 2.47 -21.31 14.68
CA ILE A 250 1.36 -20.65 15.37
C ILE A 250 0.74 -19.65 14.39
N TYR A 251 -0.50 -19.95 13.99
CA TYR A 251 -1.29 -19.10 13.06
C TYR A 251 -2.45 -18.48 13.83
N ILE A 252 -2.40 -17.16 13.99
CA ILE A 252 -3.45 -16.38 14.66
C ILE A 252 -4.48 -16.02 13.60
N LYS A 253 -5.59 -16.79 13.58
CA LYS A 253 -6.74 -16.50 12.73
C LYS A 253 -7.72 -15.65 13.52
N ILE A 254 -8.06 -14.47 12.99
CA ILE A 254 -9.08 -13.56 13.52
C ILE A 254 -10.22 -13.52 12.51
#